data_2efdd0efbe0c09b41dbcfa4d0fd5c134
#
_entry.id   2efdd0efbe0c09b41dbcfa4d0fd5c134
#
_cell.length_a   1.000
_cell.length_b   1.000
_cell.length_c   1.000
_cell.angle_alpha   90.00
_cell.angle_beta   90.00
_cell.angle_gamma   90.00
#
_symmetry.space_group_name_H-M   'P 1'
#
loop_
_entity.id
_entity.type
_entity.pdbx_description
1 polymer ?
#
loop_
_entity_poly.entity_id
_entity_poly.type
_entity_poly.pdbx_seq_one_letter_code
_entity_poly.pdbx_strand_id
1 'polypeptide(L)'
;MSKDEYLITDTPFKALTVFAMPMIIGSFFQQIYNMADSVIVGQFVGSSALAAVGACAALTNVFICVALGAGVGAGVLVSRYFGAREYGKMKTIVSTSLISFLLLSIVLGVFGFFFANSLMSGLQTPADILDDAVLYLRVYFVGFPFLFMYNILSTMFTSIGESKIPLGLLIFSSILNILMDLWMVAGLGLGVFGAAIATLIAQGISAVFSFLIFLSRMRQYKSSFSRFDRQELYSMLRIAVPSVLQQSTVSIGMMIVQAVVNPFGTQALAGYAATMRVENVFSLIFVSIGNAVSPYVSQNLGAKKIDRIKKGYHVALVLDLCFAAIAFVTIEALHTQISSLFLGKDGTAFAYQVSGDYMRWLGYFFIFMGIKMATDGVLRGLGIMRPFLVANIVNLAIRLSVALICAPRFGIAFVWLAIPVGWLANFLISYVALRRSWPTNKMASIS
;
A
#
# COMPACT_ATOMS: atom_id res chain seq x y z
N MET A 1 -1.28 -23.27 23.61
CA MET A 1 -1.11 -21.92 23.03
C MET A 1 -1.02 -22.11 21.52
N SER A 2 -1.90 -21.47 20.76
CA SER A 2 -1.88 -21.59 19.30
C SER A 2 -0.61 -20.92 18.74
N LYS A 3 -0.05 -21.49 17.67
CA LYS A 3 1.10 -20.88 16.97
C LYS A 3 0.81 -19.46 16.48
N ASP A 4 -0.45 -19.05 16.46
CA ASP A 4 -0.94 -17.78 15.90
C ASP A 4 -0.82 -16.61 16.89
N GLU A 5 -0.58 -16.87 18.19
CA GLU A 5 -0.48 -15.85 19.24
C GLU A 5 0.95 -15.27 19.41
N TYR A 6 1.90 -15.58 18.54
CA TYR A 6 3.31 -15.17 18.71
C TYR A 6 3.51 -13.63 18.74
N LEU A 7 2.63 -12.84 18.12
CA LEU A 7 2.69 -11.37 18.21
C LEU A 7 2.48 -10.85 19.64
N ILE A 8 1.79 -11.61 20.49
CA ILE A 8 1.53 -11.24 21.90
C ILE A 8 2.35 -12.07 22.90
N THR A 9 3.07 -13.11 22.44
CA THR A 9 3.82 -14.05 23.31
C THR A 9 5.33 -13.98 23.11
N ASP A 10 5.82 -14.00 21.87
CA ASP A 10 7.25 -14.00 21.55
C ASP A 10 7.90 -12.65 21.87
N THR A 11 9.25 -12.61 21.94
CA THR A 11 9.95 -11.35 22.10
C THR A 11 9.56 -10.36 21.00
N PRO A 12 9.40 -9.06 21.28
CA PRO A 12 8.96 -8.08 20.29
C PRO A 12 9.80 -8.06 19.02
N PHE A 13 11.12 -8.23 19.13
CA PHE A 13 12.05 -8.31 18.00
C PHE A 13 11.73 -9.51 17.10
N LYS A 14 11.65 -10.71 17.66
CA LYS A 14 11.34 -11.93 16.90
C LYS A 14 9.95 -11.84 16.27
N ALA A 15 8.96 -11.40 17.04
CA ALA A 15 7.58 -11.29 16.61
C ALA A 15 7.44 -10.35 15.40
N LEU A 16 7.99 -9.13 15.49
CA LEU A 16 7.92 -8.14 14.40
C LEU A 16 8.75 -8.57 13.18
N THR A 17 9.95 -9.09 13.38
CA THR A 17 10.80 -9.52 12.25
C THR A 17 10.16 -10.68 11.48
N VAL A 18 9.70 -11.74 12.19
CA VAL A 18 9.03 -12.90 11.55
C VAL A 18 7.74 -12.48 10.86
N PHE A 19 7.03 -11.47 11.38
CA PHE A 19 5.80 -10.99 10.81
C PHE A 19 6.01 -10.04 9.62
N ALA A 20 6.98 -9.13 9.70
CA ALA A 20 7.25 -8.14 8.66
C ALA A 20 7.95 -8.75 7.42
N MET A 21 8.82 -9.74 7.59
CA MET A 21 9.58 -10.34 6.49
C MET A 21 8.71 -10.88 5.33
N PRO A 22 7.64 -11.65 5.57
CA PRO A 22 6.75 -12.06 4.49
C PRO A 22 6.05 -10.88 3.81
N MET A 23 5.74 -9.81 4.54
CA MET A 23 5.13 -8.59 3.98
C MET A 23 6.10 -7.84 3.08
N ILE A 24 7.37 -7.72 3.50
CA ILE A 24 8.44 -7.11 2.69
C ILE A 24 8.65 -7.92 1.40
N ILE A 25 8.82 -9.23 1.53
CA ILE A 25 8.98 -10.14 0.37
C ILE A 25 7.78 -10.03 -0.57
N GLY A 26 6.56 -10.01 -0.02
CA GLY A 26 5.33 -9.84 -0.80
C GLY A 26 5.29 -8.53 -1.57
N SER A 27 5.72 -7.43 -0.96
CA SER A 27 5.79 -6.13 -1.62
C SER A 27 6.78 -6.12 -2.79
N PHE A 28 7.94 -6.77 -2.65
CA PHE A 28 8.89 -6.95 -3.75
C PHE A 28 8.33 -7.84 -4.87
N PHE A 29 7.69 -8.95 -4.51
CA PHE A 29 7.04 -9.83 -5.48
C PHE A 29 5.96 -9.09 -6.27
N GLN A 30 5.16 -8.25 -5.61
CA GLN A 30 4.15 -7.42 -6.26
C GLN A 30 4.77 -6.47 -7.31
N GLN A 31 5.93 -5.88 -7.02
CA GLN A 31 6.61 -5.02 -7.99
C GLN A 31 7.16 -5.81 -9.19
N ILE A 32 7.77 -6.96 -8.94
CA ILE A 32 8.27 -7.85 -10.01
C ILE A 32 7.10 -8.29 -10.90
N TYR A 33 5.99 -8.67 -10.29
CA TYR A 33 4.78 -9.03 -11.02
C TYR A 33 4.25 -7.89 -11.90
N ASN A 34 4.11 -6.68 -11.36
CA ASN A 34 3.64 -5.52 -12.13
C ASN A 34 4.57 -5.19 -13.31
N MET A 35 5.88 -5.41 -13.15
CA MET A 35 6.85 -5.25 -14.24
C MET A 35 6.68 -6.34 -15.29
N ALA A 36 6.52 -7.60 -14.90
CA ALA A 36 6.34 -8.72 -15.82
C ALA A 36 5.07 -8.56 -16.67
N ASP A 37 3.95 -8.20 -16.05
CA ASP A 37 2.69 -7.91 -16.74
C ASP A 37 2.86 -6.80 -17.80
N SER A 38 3.48 -5.69 -17.42
CA SER A 38 3.76 -4.57 -18.34
C SER A 38 4.67 -4.98 -19.53
N VAL A 39 5.66 -5.84 -19.26
CA VAL A 39 6.57 -6.36 -20.32
C VAL A 39 5.80 -7.27 -21.28
N ILE A 40 4.94 -8.16 -20.78
CA ILE A 40 4.14 -9.05 -21.62
C ILE A 40 3.20 -8.24 -22.52
N VAL A 41 2.44 -7.29 -21.96
CA VAL A 41 1.55 -6.43 -22.74
C VAL A 41 2.34 -5.62 -23.77
N GLY A 42 3.45 -5.00 -23.38
CA GLY A 42 4.28 -4.19 -24.28
C GLY A 42 4.90 -4.97 -25.42
N GLN A 43 5.39 -6.19 -25.18
CA GLN A 43 6.07 -6.99 -26.20
C GLN A 43 5.11 -7.73 -27.14
N PHE A 44 4.00 -8.25 -26.63
CA PHE A 44 3.10 -9.10 -27.43
C PHE A 44 1.89 -8.36 -28.00
N VAL A 45 1.46 -7.24 -27.41
CA VAL A 45 0.33 -6.44 -27.93
C VAL A 45 0.82 -5.15 -28.57
N GLY A 46 1.88 -4.55 -28.02
CA GLY A 46 2.48 -3.34 -28.59
C GLY A 46 2.35 -2.11 -27.68
N SER A 47 2.97 -1.02 -28.14
CA SER A 47 3.06 0.23 -27.36
C SER A 47 1.72 0.91 -27.11
N SER A 48 0.78 0.84 -28.06
CA SER A 48 -0.57 1.41 -27.93
C SER A 48 -1.36 0.72 -26.82
N ALA A 49 -1.28 -0.60 -26.73
CA ALA A 49 -1.92 -1.38 -25.68
C ALA A 49 -1.32 -1.09 -24.31
N LEU A 50 0.02 -0.98 -24.22
CA LEU A 50 0.71 -0.60 -23.00
C LEU A 50 0.30 0.83 -22.56
N ALA A 51 0.12 1.74 -23.51
CA ALA A 51 -0.36 3.10 -23.24
C ALA A 51 -1.81 3.10 -22.74
N ALA A 52 -2.68 2.25 -23.32
CA ALA A 52 -4.08 2.11 -22.89
C ALA A 52 -4.17 1.60 -21.44
N VAL A 53 -3.44 0.53 -21.10
CA VAL A 53 -3.35 -0.02 -19.74
C VAL A 53 -2.75 1.03 -18.79
N GLY A 54 -1.70 1.73 -19.21
CA GLY A 54 -1.07 2.82 -18.44
C GLY A 54 -2.02 3.98 -18.16
N ALA A 55 -2.87 4.37 -19.13
CA ALA A 55 -3.88 5.42 -18.93
C ALA A 55 -4.91 5.04 -17.87
N CYS A 56 -5.25 3.74 -17.75
CA CYS A 56 -6.15 3.25 -16.70
C CYS A 56 -5.51 3.22 -15.31
N ALA A 57 -4.16 3.17 -15.22
CA ALA A 57 -3.44 2.93 -13.97
C ALA A 57 -3.74 4.00 -12.89
N ALA A 58 -3.86 5.26 -13.28
CA ALA A 58 -4.18 6.34 -12.33
C ALA A 58 -5.54 6.14 -11.65
N LEU A 59 -6.54 5.76 -12.45
CA LEU A 59 -7.91 5.53 -11.96
C LEU A 59 -7.99 4.24 -11.14
N THR A 60 -7.42 3.14 -11.63
CA THR A 60 -7.39 1.86 -10.90
C THR A 60 -6.67 1.98 -9.57
N ASN A 61 -5.58 2.78 -9.49
CA ASN A 61 -4.86 3.03 -8.25
C ASN A 61 -5.73 3.73 -7.19
N VAL A 62 -6.59 4.68 -7.57
CA VAL A 62 -7.53 5.31 -6.62
C VAL A 62 -8.45 4.26 -6.00
N PHE A 63 -8.99 3.35 -6.78
CA PHE A 63 -9.85 2.28 -6.26
C PHE A 63 -9.09 1.25 -5.40
N ILE A 64 -7.84 0.94 -5.76
CA ILE A 64 -6.97 0.11 -4.91
C ILE A 64 -6.72 0.80 -3.55
N CYS A 65 -6.50 2.12 -3.54
CA CYS A 65 -6.36 2.90 -2.29
C CYS A 65 -7.61 2.80 -1.41
N VAL A 66 -8.81 2.79 -2.02
CA VAL A 66 -10.08 2.58 -1.29
C VAL A 66 -10.11 1.17 -0.67
N ALA A 67 -9.77 0.14 -1.43
CA ALA A 67 -9.75 -1.24 -0.94
C ALA A 67 -8.74 -1.44 0.19
N LEU A 68 -7.53 -0.91 0.04
CA LEU A 68 -6.47 -1.00 1.06
C LEU A 68 -6.83 -0.22 2.33
N GLY A 69 -7.29 1.02 2.19
CA GLY A 69 -7.69 1.84 3.33
C GLY A 69 -8.88 1.26 4.09
N ALA A 70 -9.84 0.71 3.36
CA ALA A 70 -10.98 -0.03 3.93
C ALA A 70 -10.52 -1.27 4.70
N GLY A 71 -9.57 -2.03 4.14
CA GLY A 71 -8.95 -3.17 4.81
C GLY A 71 -8.30 -2.81 6.14
N VAL A 72 -7.60 -1.66 6.22
CA VAL A 72 -6.98 -1.18 7.48
C VAL A 72 -8.02 -1.03 8.59
N GLY A 73 -9.21 -0.49 8.29
CA GLY A 73 -10.28 -0.32 9.27
C GLY A 73 -10.73 -1.63 9.90
N ALA A 74 -11.00 -2.63 9.06
CA ALA A 74 -11.36 -3.97 9.50
C ALA A 74 -10.20 -4.64 10.26
N GLY A 75 -8.98 -4.55 9.71
CA GLY A 75 -7.80 -5.21 10.23
C GLY A 75 -7.44 -4.78 11.66
N VAL A 76 -7.54 -3.51 11.97
CA VAL A 76 -7.27 -2.97 13.33
C VAL A 76 -8.24 -3.57 14.35
N LEU A 77 -9.54 -3.62 14.04
CA LEU A 77 -10.54 -4.19 14.95
C LEU A 77 -10.41 -5.71 15.09
N VAL A 78 -10.21 -6.42 13.97
CA VAL A 78 -9.94 -7.88 13.98
C VAL A 78 -8.73 -8.19 14.85
N SER A 79 -7.61 -7.47 14.67
CA SER A 79 -6.40 -7.64 15.48
C SER A 79 -6.66 -7.39 16.98
N ARG A 80 -7.44 -6.37 17.31
CA ARG A 80 -7.78 -6.01 18.70
C ARG A 80 -8.59 -7.10 19.37
N TYR A 81 -9.67 -7.56 18.71
CA TYR A 81 -10.52 -8.64 19.26
C TYR A 81 -9.80 -9.98 19.30
N PHE A 82 -8.92 -10.25 18.33
CA PHE A 82 -8.07 -11.43 18.36
C PHE A 82 -7.14 -11.41 19.58
N GLY A 83 -6.44 -10.28 19.84
CA GLY A 83 -5.58 -10.11 20.99
C GLY A 83 -6.32 -10.18 22.33
N ALA A 84 -7.57 -9.68 22.38
CA ALA A 84 -8.46 -9.78 23.55
C ALA A 84 -9.07 -11.17 23.74
N ARG A 85 -8.88 -12.09 22.76
CA ARG A 85 -9.55 -13.41 22.69
C ARG A 85 -11.08 -13.32 22.65
N GLU A 86 -11.62 -12.17 22.20
CA GLU A 86 -13.06 -11.96 21.98
C GLU A 86 -13.45 -12.47 20.59
N TYR A 87 -13.34 -13.78 20.39
CA TYR A 87 -13.52 -14.42 19.07
C TYR A 87 -14.93 -14.23 18.49
N GLY A 88 -15.96 -14.03 19.33
CA GLY A 88 -17.31 -13.71 18.89
C GLY A 88 -17.37 -12.37 18.16
N LYS A 89 -16.85 -11.31 18.81
CA LYS A 89 -16.76 -9.97 18.21
C LYS A 89 -15.83 -9.95 17.00
N MET A 90 -14.69 -10.67 17.07
CA MET A 90 -13.79 -10.84 15.92
C MET A 90 -14.52 -11.40 14.72
N LYS A 91 -15.31 -12.47 14.86
CA LYS A 91 -16.10 -13.04 13.76
C LYS A 91 -17.20 -12.10 13.29
N THR A 92 -17.83 -11.37 14.19
CA THR A 92 -18.85 -10.37 13.84
C THR A 92 -18.26 -9.26 12.96
N ILE A 93 -17.10 -8.69 13.33
CA ILE A 93 -16.46 -7.65 12.51
C ILE A 93 -15.95 -8.20 11.18
N VAL A 94 -15.42 -9.43 11.15
CA VAL A 94 -15.04 -10.11 9.93
C VAL A 94 -16.24 -10.25 8.97
N SER A 95 -17.36 -10.79 9.46
CA SER A 95 -18.55 -10.98 8.64
C SER A 95 -19.15 -9.64 8.19
N THR A 96 -19.24 -8.65 9.09
CA THR A 96 -19.71 -7.30 8.78
C THR A 96 -18.84 -6.64 7.70
N SER A 97 -17.51 -6.78 7.79
CA SER A 97 -16.56 -6.24 6.82
C SER A 97 -16.72 -6.90 5.46
N LEU A 98 -16.73 -8.24 5.42
CA LEU A 98 -16.86 -8.98 4.15
C LEU A 98 -18.15 -8.62 3.41
N ILE A 99 -19.29 -8.54 4.12
CA ILE A 99 -20.58 -8.16 3.53
C ILE A 99 -20.52 -6.71 3.04
N SER A 100 -20.06 -5.76 3.88
CA SER A 100 -20.05 -4.33 3.54
C SER A 100 -19.16 -4.03 2.35
N PHE A 101 -17.96 -4.64 2.28
CA PHE A 101 -17.03 -4.38 1.19
C PHE A 101 -17.36 -5.13 -0.08
N LEU A 102 -18.01 -6.30 0.03
CA LEU A 102 -18.57 -6.96 -1.14
C LEU A 102 -19.68 -6.10 -1.78
N LEU A 103 -20.61 -5.58 -0.97
CA LEU A 103 -21.64 -4.67 -1.46
C LEU A 103 -21.04 -3.40 -2.07
N LEU A 104 -20.07 -2.77 -1.38
CA LEU A 104 -19.39 -1.59 -1.90
C LEU A 104 -18.69 -1.87 -3.23
N SER A 105 -17.98 -2.99 -3.34
CA SER A 105 -17.27 -3.37 -4.56
C SER A 105 -18.22 -3.64 -5.73
N ILE A 106 -19.38 -4.24 -5.49
CA ILE A 106 -20.43 -4.44 -6.51
C ILE A 106 -20.96 -3.09 -6.98
N VAL A 107 -21.30 -2.18 -6.05
CA VAL A 107 -21.80 -0.84 -6.40
C VAL A 107 -20.75 -0.07 -7.21
N LEU A 108 -19.49 -0.05 -6.78
CA LEU A 108 -18.40 0.62 -7.51
C LEU A 108 -18.11 -0.07 -8.84
N GLY A 109 -18.19 -1.40 -8.91
CA GLY A 109 -18.00 -2.18 -10.14
C GLY A 109 -19.07 -1.88 -11.17
N VAL A 110 -20.33 -1.87 -10.77
CA VAL A 110 -21.47 -1.53 -11.64
C VAL A 110 -21.35 -0.07 -12.11
N PHE A 111 -21.11 0.87 -11.19
CA PHE A 111 -20.91 2.26 -11.54
C PHE A 111 -19.76 2.42 -12.55
N GLY A 112 -18.60 1.88 -12.24
CA GLY A 112 -17.42 2.00 -13.10
C GLY A 112 -17.60 1.35 -14.47
N PHE A 113 -18.28 0.20 -14.54
CA PHE A 113 -18.58 -0.47 -15.82
C PHE A 113 -19.40 0.42 -16.77
N PHE A 114 -20.49 1.03 -16.28
CA PHE A 114 -21.34 1.89 -17.09
C PHE A 114 -20.68 3.24 -17.41
N PHE A 115 -19.89 3.81 -16.49
CA PHE A 115 -19.26 5.10 -16.66
C PHE A 115 -17.81 5.04 -17.17
N ALA A 116 -17.26 3.86 -17.52
CA ALA A 116 -15.89 3.69 -17.98
C ALA A 116 -15.51 4.64 -19.13
N ASN A 117 -16.37 4.79 -20.11
CA ASN A 117 -16.12 5.70 -21.23
C ASN A 117 -16.05 7.17 -20.79
N SER A 118 -17.01 7.62 -19.97
CA SER A 118 -17.03 8.98 -19.45
C SER A 118 -15.82 9.29 -18.56
N LEU A 119 -15.38 8.29 -17.76
CA LEU A 119 -14.21 8.41 -16.92
C LEU A 119 -12.92 8.57 -17.74
N MET A 120 -12.73 7.72 -18.77
CA MET A 120 -11.52 7.78 -19.61
C MET A 120 -11.52 9.02 -20.51
N SER A 121 -12.67 9.42 -21.06
CA SER A 121 -12.80 10.69 -21.81
C SER A 121 -12.55 11.91 -20.92
N GLY A 122 -13.04 11.89 -19.66
CA GLY A 122 -12.78 12.95 -18.70
C GLY A 122 -11.31 13.08 -18.28
N LEU A 123 -10.55 11.99 -18.36
CA LEU A 123 -9.09 11.98 -18.19
C LEU A 123 -8.33 12.41 -19.46
N GLN A 124 -9.04 12.82 -20.51
CA GLN A 124 -8.47 13.24 -21.81
C GLN A 124 -7.59 12.15 -22.43
N THR A 125 -8.02 10.89 -22.33
CA THR A 125 -7.33 9.77 -22.96
C THR A 125 -7.32 9.96 -24.49
N PRO A 126 -6.17 9.81 -25.17
CA PRO A 126 -6.09 9.93 -26.62
C PRO A 126 -7.08 9.01 -27.36
N ALA A 127 -7.68 9.50 -28.44
CA ALA A 127 -8.75 8.81 -29.15
C ALA A 127 -8.30 7.47 -29.76
N ASP A 128 -7.04 7.34 -30.14
CA ASP A 128 -6.42 6.13 -30.70
C ASP A 128 -6.30 4.94 -29.73
N ILE A 129 -6.30 5.20 -28.43
CA ILE A 129 -6.23 4.18 -27.36
C ILE A 129 -7.47 4.13 -26.49
N LEU A 130 -8.46 5.02 -26.72
CA LEU A 130 -9.62 5.15 -25.84
C LEU A 130 -10.45 3.88 -25.75
N ASP A 131 -10.71 3.22 -26.88
CA ASP A 131 -11.54 2.00 -26.93
C ASP A 131 -10.89 0.86 -26.15
N ASP A 132 -9.58 0.66 -26.31
CA ASP A 132 -8.81 -0.34 -25.57
C ASP A 132 -8.77 -0.02 -24.07
N ALA A 133 -8.60 1.24 -23.69
CA ALA A 133 -8.60 1.67 -22.31
C ALA A 133 -9.98 1.46 -21.65
N VAL A 134 -11.06 1.80 -22.35
CA VAL A 134 -12.44 1.58 -21.88
C VAL A 134 -12.73 0.08 -21.74
N LEU A 135 -12.30 -0.74 -22.69
CA LEU A 135 -12.46 -2.19 -22.65
C LEU A 135 -11.74 -2.78 -21.43
N TYR A 136 -10.45 -2.43 -21.25
CA TYR A 136 -9.64 -2.86 -20.11
C TYR A 136 -10.32 -2.47 -18.79
N LEU A 137 -10.75 -1.22 -18.68
CA LEU A 137 -11.36 -0.68 -17.47
C LEU A 137 -12.69 -1.36 -17.14
N ARG A 138 -13.54 -1.66 -18.15
CA ARG A 138 -14.78 -2.42 -17.94
C ARG A 138 -14.53 -3.81 -17.38
N VAL A 139 -13.59 -4.55 -17.94
CA VAL A 139 -13.19 -5.87 -17.41
C VAL A 139 -12.67 -5.74 -15.99
N TYR A 140 -11.85 -4.73 -15.72
CA TYR A 140 -11.31 -4.46 -14.39
C TYR A 140 -12.43 -4.21 -13.37
N PHE A 141 -13.46 -3.43 -13.73
CA PHE A 141 -14.62 -3.16 -12.85
C PHE A 141 -15.48 -4.40 -12.59
N VAL A 142 -15.60 -5.33 -13.55
CA VAL A 142 -16.21 -6.65 -13.32
C VAL A 142 -15.40 -7.44 -12.28
N GLY A 143 -14.09 -7.25 -12.25
CA GLY A 143 -13.18 -7.88 -11.28
C GLY A 143 -13.20 -7.27 -9.87
N PHE A 144 -13.83 -6.11 -9.67
CA PHE A 144 -13.80 -5.40 -8.38
C PHE A 144 -14.20 -6.23 -7.16
N PRO A 145 -15.29 -7.04 -7.20
CA PRO A 145 -15.64 -7.89 -6.07
C PRO A 145 -14.49 -8.82 -5.66
N PHE A 146 -13.76 -9.38 -6.61
CA PHE A 146 -12.63 -10.26 -6.34
C PHE A 146 -11.42 -9.47 -5.81
N LEU A 147 -11.12 -8.31 -6.40
CA LEU A 147 -10.06 -7.43 -5.93
C LEU A 147 -10.27 -7.00 -4.47
N PHE A 148 -11.47 -6.52 -4.15
CA PHE A 148 -11.81 -6.10 -2.78
C PHE A 148 -11.75 -7.26 -1.81
N MET A 149 -12.36 -8.39 -2.15
CA MET A 149 -12.36 -9.59 -1.30
C MET A 149 -10.95 -10.11 -1.05
N TYR A 150 -10.10 -10.16 -2.07
CA TYR A 150 -8.70 -10.56 -1.92
C TYR A 150 -7.94 -9.63 -0.96
N ASN A 151 -8.05 -8.30 -1.14
CA ASN A 151 -7.34 -7.34 -0.29
C ASN A 151 -7.82 -7.38 1.17
N ILE A 152 -9.13 -7.49 1.40
CA ILE A 152 -9.69 -7.57 2.75
C ILE A 152 -9.30 -8.87 3.43
N LEU A 153 -9.39 -10.01 2.75
CA LEU A 153 -8.98 -11.29 3.31
C LEU A 153 -7.48 -11.32 3.61
N SER A 154 -6.64 -10.74 2.73
CA SER A 154 -5.22 -10.57 2.98
C SER A 154 -4.95 -9.77 4.26
N THR A 155 -5.69 -8.65 4.44
CA THR A 155 -5.61 -7.86 5.68
C THR A 155 -6.10 -8.64 6.90
N MET A 156 -7.14 -9.45 6.78
CA MET A 156 -7.64 -10.26 7.88
C MET A 156 -6.67 -11.36 8.29
N PHE A 157 -5.98 -12.02 7.35
CA PHE A 157 -4.89 -12.94 7.67
C PHE A 157 -3.76 -12.26 8.44
N THR A 158 -3.31 -11.09 7.96
CA THR A 158 -2.28 -10.34 8.70
C THR A 158 -2.77 -9.88 10.06
N SER A 159 -4.05 -9.58 10.22
CA SER A 159 -4.66 -9.15 11.49
C SER A 159 -4.63 -10.23 12.57
N ILE A 160 -4.71 -11.49 12.18
CA ILE A 160 -4.57 -12.63 13.10
C ILE A 160 -3.14 -13.16 13.23
N GLY A 161 -2.15 -12.47 12.61
CA GLY A 161 -0.73 -12.83 12.68
C GLY A 161 -0.22 -13.72 11.56
N GLU A 162 -1.05 -14.10 10.58
CA GLU A 162 -0.69 -15.01 9.50
C GLU A 162 -0.22 -14.28 8.22
N SER A 163 0.94 -13.60 8.26
CA SER A 163 1.48 -12.87 7.09
C SER A 163 2.01 -13.78 5.96
N LYS A 164 2.27 -15.05 6.24
CA LYS A 164 2.77 -16.02 5.24
C LYS A 164 1.71 -16.45 4.24
N ILE A 165 0.42 -16.50 4.66
CA ILE A 165 -0.67 -16.93 3.79
C ILE A 165 -0.91 -15.90 2.67
N PRO A 166 -1.04 -14.59 2.93
CA PRO A 166 -1.11 -13.59 1.88
C PRO A 166 0.07 -13.63 0.91
N LEU A 167 1.30 -13.83 1.41
CA LEU A 167 2.47 -14.00 0.55
C LEU A 167 2.33 -15.21 -0.39
N GLY A 168 1.94 -16.37 0.14
CA GLY A 168 1.73 -17.58 -0.67
C GLY A 168 0.66 -17.40 -1.73
N LEU A 169 -0.46 -16.76 -1.38
CA LEU A 169 -1.56 -16.44 -2.30
C LEU A 169 -1.13 -15.42 -3.36
N LEU A 170 -0.31 -14.43 -3.00
CA LEU A 170 0.23 -13.47 -3.95
C LEU A 170 1.15 -14.14 -4.97
N ILE A 171 2.08 -14.98 -4.52
CA ILE A 171 2.97 -15.73 -5.40
C ILE A 171 2.15 -16.62 -6.35
N PHE A 172 1.18 -17.35 -5.82
CA PHE A 172 0.28 -18.19 -6.62
C PHE A 172 -0.48 -17.36 -7.68
N SER A 173 -1.11 -16.25 -7.24
CA SER A 173 -1.84 -15.35 -8.14
C SER A 173 -0.96 -14.77 -9.24
N SER A 174 0.26 -14.35 -8.89
CA SER A 174 1.20 -13.76 -9.84
C SER A 174 1.66 -14.78 -10.89
N ILE A 175 2.00 -15.99 -10.47
CA ILE A 175 2.39 -17.05 -11.41
C ILE A 175 1.20 -17.41 -12.32
N LEU A 176 0.01 -17.58 -11.75
CA LEU A 176 -1.19 -17.89 -12.53
C LEU A 176 -1.50 -16.78 -13.53
N ASN A 177 -1.41 -15.51 -13.12
CA ASN A 177 -1.65 -14.39 -14.04
C ASN A 177 -0.62 -14.36 -15.18
N ILE A 178 0.68 -14.50 -14.90
CA ILE A 178 1.72 -14.55 -15.95
C ILE A 178 1.45 -15.68 -16.94
N LEU A 179 1.08 -16.87 -16.47
CA LEU A 179 0.74 -18.00 -17.33
C LEU A 179 -0.49 -17.71 -18.19
N MET A 180 -1.52 -17.10 -17.60
CA MET A 180 -2.75 -16.71 -18.30
C MET A 180 -2.48 -15.60 -19.33
N ASP A 181 -1.64 -14.61 -18.98
CA ASP A 181 -1.23 -13.55 -19.93
C ASP A 181 -0.49 -14.16 -21.12
N LEU A 182 0.50 -15.00 -20.90
CA LEU A 182 1.21 -15.68 -21.97
C LEU A 182 0.27 -16.53 -22.85
N TRP A 183 -0.69 -17.20 -22.24
CA TRP A 183 -1.66 -18.00 -23.00
C TRP A 183 -2.67 -17.13 -23.76
N MET A 184 -3.28 -16.13 -23.11
CA MET A 184 -4.34 -15.32 -23.72
C MET A 184 -3.81 -14.23 -24.64
N VAL A 185 -2.70 -13.59 -24.25
CA VAL A 185 -2.13 -12.47 -25.01
C VAL A 185 -1.21 -13.00 -26.11
N ALA A 186 -0.19 -13.80 -25.76
CA ALA A 186 0.78 -14.30 -26.74
C ALA A 186 0.26 -15.51 -27.53
N GLY A 187 -0.48 -16.44 -26.89
CA GLY A 187 -1.01 -17.66 -27.53
C GLY A 187 -2.27 -17.43 -28.35
N LEU A 188 -3.27 -16.77 -27.79
CA LEU A 188 -4.58 -16.56 -28.43
C LEU A 188 -4.69 -15.19 -29.15
N GLY A 189 -3.75 -14.27 -28.95
CA GLY A 189 -3.76 -12.96 -29.60
C GLY A 189 -4.91 -12.05 -29.18
N LEU A 190 -5.44 -12.20 -27.94
CA LEU A 190 -6.60 -11.44 -27.44
C LEU A 190 -6.28 -9.99 -27.05
N GLY A 191 -5.03 -9.54 -27.24
CA GLY A 191 -4.61 -8.16 -27.01
C GLY A 191 -4.88 -7.68 -25.57
N VAL A 192 -5.31 -6.43 -25.45
CA VAL A 192 -5.64 -5.78 -24.16
C VAL A 192 -6.73 -6.52 -23.39
N PHE A 193 -7.73 -7.07 -24.11
CA PHE A 193 -8.80 -7.87 -23.50
C PHE A 193 -8.24 -9.14 -22.83
N GLY A 194 -7.25 -9.80 -23.48
CA GLY A 194 -6.59 -10.98 -22.92
C GLY A 194 -5.90 -10.68 -21.59
N ALA A 195 -5.14 -9.58 -21.51
CA ALA A 195 -4.47 -9.15 -20.29
C ALA A 195 -5.47 -8.81 -19.15
N ALA A 196 -6.55 -8.10 -19.48
CA ALA A 196 -7.59 -7.78 -18.51
C ALA A 196 -8.30 -9.03 -17.94
N ILE A 197 -8.66 -9.98 -18.79
CA ILE A 197 -9.31 -11.24 -18.39
C ILE A 197 -8.34 -12.14 -17.62
N ALA A 198 -7.06 -12.22 -17.99
CA ALA A 198 -6.05 -12.98 -17.27
C ALA A 198 -5.92 -12.49 -15.82
N THR A 199 -5.86 -11.16 -15.64
CA THR A 199 -5.83 -10.54 -14.32
C THR A 199 -7.13 -10.83 -13.53
N LEU A 200 -8.29 -10.71 -14.17
CA LEU A 200 -9.58 -11.02 -13.55
C LEU A 200 -9.65 -12.47 -13.05
N ILE A 201 -9.26 -13.44 -13.88
CA ILE A 201 -9.27 -14.85 -13.53
C ILE A 201 -8.29 -15.15 -12.40
N ALA A 202 -7.06 -14.67 -12.49
CA ALA A 202 -6.04 -14.89 -11.48
C ALA A 202 -6.47 -14.31 -10.12
N GLN A 203 -7.00 -13.11 -10.08
CA GLN A 203 -7.54 -12.49 -8.87
C GLN A 203 -8.78 -13.20 -8.36
N GLY A 204 -9.68 -13.62 -9.25
CA GLY A 204 -10.91 -14.36 -8.89
C GLY A 204 -10.60 -15.68 -8.20
N ILE A 205 -9.73 -16.50 -8.79
CA ILE A 205 -9.28 -17.77 -8.21
C ILE A 205 -8.60 -17.52 -6.85
N SER A 206 -7.73 -16.54 -6.78
CA SER A 206 -7.02 -16.21 -5.54
C SER A 206 -7.94 -15.68 -4.45
N ALA A 207 -8.95 -14.90 -4.79
CA ALA A 207 -9.97 -14.44 -3.85
C ALA A 207 -10.80 -15.62 -3.30
N VAL A 208 -11.19 -16.57 -4.15
CA VAL A 208 -11.93 -17.77 -3.73
C VAL A 208 -11.06 -18.65 -2.81
N PHE A 209 -9.80 -18.92 -3.18
CA PHE A 209 -8.90 -19.69 -2.33
C PHE A 209 -8.62 -18.99 -1.00
N SER A 210 -8.39 -17.68 -1.04
CA SER A 210 -8.24 -16.85 0.16
C SER A 210 -9.44 -16.99 1.10
N PHE A 211 -10.65 -16.92 0.53
CA PHE A 211 -11.90 -17.05 1.30
C PHE A 211 -12.06 -18.45 1.91
N LEU A 212 -11.81 -19.52 1.15
CA LEU A 212 -11.92 -20.90 1.64
C LEU A 212 -10.90 -21.19 2.76
N ILE A 213 -9.65 -20.75 2.57
CA ILE A 213 -8.60 -20.89 3.60
C ILE A 213 -9.00 -20.11 4.85
N PHE A 214 -9.48 -18.87 4.69
CA PHE A 214 -9.90 -18.04 5.81
C PHE A 214 -11.07 -18.62 6.58
N LEU A 215 -12.08 -19.15 5.88
CA LEU A 215 -13.20 -19.87 6.53
C LEU A 215 -12.73 -21.08 7.33
N SER A 216 -11.78 -21.86 6.79
CA SER A 216 -11.19 -23.00 7.50
C SER A 216 -10.48 -22.54 8.79
N ARG A 217 -9.74 -21.42 8.73
CA ARG A 217 -9.10 -20.84 9.91
C ARG A 217 -10.11 -20.34 10.93
N MET A 218 -11.16 -19.66 10.49
CA MET A 218 -12.20 -19.14 11.40
C MET A 218 -13.00 -20.24 12.12
N ARG A 219 -13.10 -21.45 11.56
CA ARG A 219 -13.76 -22.60 12.22
C ARG A 219 -13.05 -23.06 13.49
N GLN A 220 -11.74 -22.79 13.64
CA GLN A 220 -10.97 -23.14 14.84
C GLN A 220 -11.45 -22.33 16.07
N TYR A 221 -11.97 -21.14 15.88
CA TYR A 221 -12.45 -20.27 16.96
C TYR A 221 -13.93 -20.52 17.19
N LYS A 222 -14.25 -21.46 18.09
CA LYS A 222 -15.64 -21.78 18.43
C LYS A 222 -16.26 -20.64 19.23
N SER A 223 -17.18 -19.88 18.63
CA SER A 223 -17.91 -18.78 19.29
C SER A 223 -19.17 -18.44 18.50
N SER A 224 -20.23 -18.02 19.19
CA SER A 224 -21.37 -17.38 18.54
C SER A 224 -21.01 -16.00 18.03
N PHE A 225 -21.59 -15.59 16.91
CA PHE A 225 -21.34 -14.28 16.32
C PHE A 225 -22.56 -13.79 15.54
N SER A 226 -22.70 -12.50 15.38
CA SER A 226 -23.68 -11.88 14.51
C SER A 226 -23.14 -11.82 13.07
N ARG A 227 -24.01 -12.07 12.08
CA ARG A 227 -23.62 -11.97 10.66
C ARG A 227 -23.33 -10.53 10.25
N PHE A 228 -24.03 -9.57 10.84
CA PHE A 228 -23.85 -8.15 10.58
C PHE A 228 -24.16 -7.35 11.83
N ASP A 229 -23.29 -6.36 12.14
CA ASP A 229 -23.46 -5.44 13.25
C ASP A 229 -23.18 -4.01 12.80
N ARG A 230 -24.16 -3.13 12.96
CA ARG A 230 -24.07 -1.71 12.55
C ARG A 230 -23.09 -0.92 13.40
N GLN A 231 -22.95 -1.24 14.66
CA GLN A 231 -22.03 -0.54 15.58
C GLN A 231 -20.58 -0.88 15.24
N GLU A 232 -20.31 -2.16 14.93
CA GLU A 232 -18.99 -2.60 14.45
C GLU A 232 -18.66 -1.99 13.08
N LEU A 233 -19.65 -1.89 12.17
CA LEU A 233 -19.47 -1.18 10.90
C LEU A 233 -19.07 0.29 11.12
N TYR A 234 -19.75 1.00 12.02
CA TYR A 234 -19.42 2.38 12.33
C TYR A 234 -18.01 2.52 12.92
N SER A 235 -17.64 1.64 13.84
CA SER A 235 -16.30 1.58 14.45
C SER A 235 -15.22 1.33 13.40
N MET A 236 -15.47 0.44 12.45
CA MET A 236 -14.59 0.16 11.31
C MET A 236 -14.44 1.39 10.41
N LEU A 237 -15.55 2.04 10.04
CA LEU A 237 -15.54 3.21 9.16
C LEU A 237 -14.77 4.40 9.77
N ARG A 238 -14.78 4.57 11.09
CA ARG A 238 -13.98 5.58 11.79
C ARG A 238 -12.47 5.43 11.56
N ILE A 239 -12.01 4.22 11.28
CA ILE A 239 -10.60 3.91 10.98
C ILE A 239 -10.40 3.85 9.46
N ALA A 240 -11.32 3.24 8.73
CA ALA A 240 -11.23 3.04 7.30
C ALA A 240 -11.21 4.37 6.52
N VAL A 241 -12.15 5.27 6.81
CA VAL A 241 -12.27 6.54 6.06
C VAL A 241 -11.00 7.40 6.15
N PRO A 242 -10.41 7.68 7.33
CA PRO A 242 -9.14 8.39 7.39
C PRO A 242 -8.00 7.66 6.68
N SER A 243 -7.97 6.32 6.68
CA SER A 243 -6.96 5.53 5.99
C SER A 243 -7.10 5.62 4.47
N VAL A 244 -8.33 5.58 3.94
CA VAL A 244 -8.61 5.81 2.51
C VAL A 244 -8.18 7.21 2.10
N LEU A 245 -8.57 8.23 2.87
CA LEU A 245 -8.18 9.62 2.60
C LEU A 245 -6.66 9.79 2.57
N GLN A 246 -5.94 9.19 3.52
CA GLN A 246 -4.48 9.25 3.57
C GLN A 246 -3.86 8.60 2.32
N GLN A 247 -4.32 7.41 1.91
CA GLN A 247 -3.81 6.72 0.72
C GLN A 247 -4.10 7.53 -0.56
N SER A 248 -5.31 8.05 -0.71
CA SER A 248 -5.70 8.89 -1.85
C SER A 248 -4.90 10.20 -1.90
N THR A 249 -4.64 10.80 -0.74
CA THR A 249 -3.85 12.04 -0.61
C THR A 249 -2.42 11.83 -1.11
N VAL A 250 -1.80 10.68 -0.81
CA VAL A 250 -0.45 10.35 -1.31
C VAL A 250 -0.46 10.25 -2.84
N SER A 251 -1.42 9.54 -3.43
CA SER A 251 -1.52 9.37 -4.88
C SER A 251 -1.76 10.69 -5.62
N ILE A 252 -2.67 11.53 -5.12
CA ILE A 252 -2.93 12.86 -5.66
C ILE A 252 -1.67 13.73 -5.56
N GLY A 253 -0.97 13.68 -4.42
CA GLY A 253 0.27 14.42 -4.21
C GLY A 253 1.34 14.05 -5.23
N MET A 254 1.52 12.78 -5.53
CA MET A 254 2.46 12.32 -6.57
C MET A 254 2.11 12.88 -7.95
N MET A 255 0.82 12.91 -8.32
CA MET A 255 0.37 13.48 -9.60
C MET A 255 0.68 14.99 -9.70
N ILE A 256 0.42 15.76 -8.64
CA ILE A 256 0.71 17.20 -8.61
C ILE A 256 2.21 17.46 -8.71
N VAL A 257 3.03 16.72 -7.96
CA VAL A 257 4.49 16.84 -8.02
C VAL A 257 5.00 16.50 -9.42
N GLN A 258 4.46 15.49 -10.07
CA GLN A 258 4.80 15.15 -11.46
C GLN A 258 4.50 16.32 -12.40
N ALA A 259 3.35 16.98 -12.25
CA ALA A 259 2.98 18.14 -13.05
C ALA A 259 3.95 19.33 -12.84
N VAL A 260 4.52 19.48 -11.64
CA VAL A 260 5.54 20.50 -11.34
C VAL A 260 6.89 20.16 -11.99
N VAL A 261 7.25 18.87 -12.11
CA VAL A 261 8.52 18.42 -12.70
C VAL A 261 8.50 18.52 -14.22
N ASN A 262 7.37 18.27 -14.87
CA ASN A 262 7.25 18.24 -16.34
C ASN A 262 7.83 19.47 -17.06
N PRO A 263 7.63 20.72 -16.62
CA PRO A 263 8.18 21.93 -17.27
C PRO A 263 9.71 22.03 -17.25
N PHE A 264 10.42 21.28 -16.42
CA PHE A 264 11.89 21.30 -16.35
C PHE A 264 12.58 20.58 -17.52
N GLY A 265 11.79 19.98 -18.42
CA GLY A 265 12.27 19.35 -19.64
C GLY A 265 12.52 17.84 -19.47
N THR A 266 12.66 17.17 -20.62
CA THR A 266 12.73 15.72 -20.71
C THR A 266 13.89 15.08 -19.93
N GLN A 267 15.05 15.75 -19.90
CA GLN A 267 16.23 15.23 -19.21
C GLN A 267 16.13 15.33 -17.69
N ALA A 268 15.57 16.44 -17.16
CA ALA A 268 15.26 16.57 -15.74
C ALA A 268 14.22 15.53 -15.31
N LEU A 269 13.19 15.34 -16.14
CA LEU A 269 12.14 14.36 -15.91
C LEU A 269 12.70 12.94 -15.91
N ALA A 270 13.62 12.59 -16.82
CA ALA A 270 14.26 11.29 -16.86
C ALA A 270 15.06 11.01 -15.58
N GLY A 271 15.89 11.96 -15.12
CA GLY A 271 16.65 11.82 -13.88
C GLY A 271 15.76 11.71 -12.64
N TYR A 272 14.70 12.52 -12.58
CA TYR A 272 13.68 12.44 -11.53
C TYR A 272 12.97 11.09 -11.51
N ALA A 273 12.49 10.62 -12.66
CA ALA A 273 11.77 9.35 -12.79
C ALA A 273 12.66 8.13 -12.43
N ALA A 274 13.94 8.16 -12.80
CA ALA A 274 14.90 7.14 -12.41
C ALA A 274 15.00 7.02 -10.88
N THR A 275 15.14 8.15 -10.19
CA THR A 275 15.21 8.17 -8.72
C THR A 275 13.90 7.78 -8.05
N MET A 276 12.75 8.19 -8.60
CA MET A 276 11.43 7.78 -8.09
C MET A 276 11.25 6.25 -8.06
N ARG A 277 11.79 5.55 -9.05
CA ARG A 277 11.77 4.07 -9.06
C ARG A 277 12.59 3.49 -7.92
N VAL A 278 13.75 4.07 -7.66
CA VAL A 278 14.62 3.67 -6.54
C VAL A 278 13.97 3.99 -5.19
N GLU A 279 13.40 5.19 -5.04
CA GLU A 279 12.64 5.60 -3.85
C GLU A 279 11.50 4.60 -3.57
N ASN A 280 10.75 4.20 -4.58
CA ASN A 280 9.67 3.24 -4.43
C ASN A 280 10.18 1.90 -3.88
N VAL A 281 11.30 1.38 -4.38
CA VAL A 281 11.88 0.10 -3.92
C VAL A 281 12.28 0.17 -2.44
N PHE A 282 13.01 1.20 -2.02
CA PHE A 282 13.39 1.35 -0.61
C PHE A 282 12.18 1.65 0.29
N SER A 283 11.23 2.44 -0.20
CA SER A 283 9.99 2.78 0.53
C SER A 283 9.16 1.55 0.89
N LEU A 284 9.15 0.50 0.05
CA LEU A 284 8.41 -0.74 0.33
C LEU A 284 8.79 -1.37 1.68
N ILE A 285 10.06 -1.29 2.06
CA ILE A 285 10.56 -1.85 3.32
C ILE A 285 9.95 -1.09 4.51
N PHE A 286 10.08 0.24 4.52
CA PHE A 286 9.55 1.09 5.60
C PHE A 286 8.02 1.01 5.72
N VAL A 287 7.33 1.01 4.58
CA VAL A 287 5.87 0.85 4.52
C VAL A 287 5.46 -0.52 5.08
N SER A 288 6.18 -1.59 4.73
CA SER A 288 5.89 -2.95 5.21
C SER A 288 6.11 -3.09 6.71
N ILE A 289 7.18 -2.47 7.26
CA ILE A 289 7.41 -2.42 8.72
C ILE A 289 6.28 -1.65 9.40
N GLY A 290 5.92 -0.47 8.92
CA GLY A 290 4.80 0.31 9.46
C GLY A 290 3.46 -0.44 9.40
N ASN A 291 3.23 -1.20 8.33
CA ASN A 291 2.04 -2.06 8.19
C ASN A 291 2.08 -3.25 9.17
N ALA A 292 3.26 -3.80 9.48
CA ALA A 292 3.42 -4.87 10.46
C ALA A 292 3.23 -4.37 11.91
N VAL A 293 3.65 -3.14 12.20
CA VAL A 293 3.48 -2.52 13.53
C VAL A 293 2.01 -2.40 13.90
N SER A 294 1.13 -2.07 12.96
CA SER A 294 -0.30 -1.82 13.23
C SER A 294 -1.02 -3.04 13.84
N PRO A 295 -1.00 -4.25 13.24
CA PRO A 295 -1.57 -5.45 13.85
C PRO A 295 -0.88 -5.84 15.16
N TYR A 296 0.45 -5.71 15.23
CA TYR A 296 1.19 -5.98 16.47
C TYR A 296 0.68 -5.12 17.63
N VAL A 297 0.55 -3.81 17.41
CA VAL A 297 0.05 -2.87 18.41
C VAL A 297 -1.41 -3.17 18.79
N SER A 298 -2.28 -3.40 17.79
CA SER A 298 -3.68 -3.71 18.02
C SER A 298 -3.89 -4.98 18.81
N GLN A 299 -3.15 -6.06 18.50
CA GLN A 299 -3.23 -7.33 19.25
C GLN A 299 -2.74 -7.17 20.68
N ASN A 300 -1.60 -6.48 20.89
CA ASN A 300 -1.10 -6.24 22.24
C ASN A 300 -1.97 -5.29 23.05
N LEU A 301 -2.66 -4.33 22.41
CA LEU A 301 -3.67 -3.48 23.04
C LEU A 301 -4.86 -4.34 23.50
N GLY A 302 -5.41 -5.18 22.63
CA GLY A 302 -6.48 -6.11 22.98
C GLY A 302 -6.10 -7.07 24.11
N ALA A 303 -4.87 -7.57 24.12
CA ALA A 303 -4.32 -8.42 25.17
C ALA A 303 -3.95 -7.64 26.46
N LYS A 304 -4.17 -6.32 26.52
CA LYS A 304 -3.81 -5.43 27.66
C LYS A 304 -2.31 -5.41 27.98
N LYS A 305 -1.44 -5.71 26.99
CA LYS A 305 0.02 -5.78 27.15
C LYS A 305 0.69 -4.48 26.72
N ILE A 306 0.42 -3.38 27.42
CA ILE A 306 0.85 -2.01 27.04
C ILE A 306 2.37 -1.88 26.95
N ASP A 307 3.12 -2.51 27.87
CA ASP A 307 4.59 -2.47 27.86
C ASP A 307 5.17 -3.09 26.58
N ARG A 308 4.49 -4.08 26.00
CA ARG A 308 4.90 -4.70 24.74
C ARG A 308 4.70 -3.77 23.55
N ILE A 309 3.68 -2.92 23.58
CA ILE A 309 3.47 -1.89 22.55
C ILE A 309 4.68 -0.95 22.50
N LYS A 310 5.14 -0.47 23.68
CA LYS A 310 6.32 0.39 23.77
C LYS A 310 7.59 -0.30 23.27
N LYS A 311 7.83 -1.54 23.71
CA LYS A 311 8.98 -2.33 23.26
C LYS A 311 8.93 -2.60 21.75
N GLY A 312 7.76 -2.94 21.21
CA GLY A 312 7.57 -3.17 19.77
C GLY A 312 7.82 -1.91 18.94
N TYR A 313 7.36 -0.75 19.42
CA TYR A 313 7.66 0.53 18.76
C TYR A 313 9.17 0.80 18.69
N HIS A 314 9.91 0.60 19.81
CA HIS A 314 11.38 0.74 19.78
C HIS A 314 12.04 -0.28 18.82
N VAL A 315 11.55 -1.51 18.78
CA VAL A 315 12.07 -2.51 17.83
C VAL A 315 11.83 -2.08 16.39
N ALA A 316 10.64 -1.55 16.08
CA ALA A 316 10.36 -1.04 14.74
C ALA A 316 11.32 0.10 14.35
N LEU A 317 11.56 1.06 15.27
CA LEU A 317 12.52 2.14 15.05
C LEU A 317 13.95 1.62 14.81
N VAL A 318 14.38 0.57 15.53
CA VAL A 318 15.70 -0.06 15.32
C VAL A 318 15.76 -0.74 13.96
N LEU A 319 14.72 -1.49 13.56
CA LEU A 319 14.65 -2.11 12.24
C LEU A 319 14.72 -1.05 11.13
N ASP A 320 13.93 0.03 11.24
CA ASP A 320 13.92 1.12 10.28
C ASP A 320 15.29 1.82 10.21
N LEU A 321 15.97 2.01 11.36
CA LEU A 321 17.33 2.57 11.40
C LEU A 321 18.33 1.67 10.67
N CYS A 322 18.28 0.35 10.89
CA CYS A 322 19.14 -0.62 10.20
C CYS A 322 18.91 -0.58 8.68
N PHE A 323 17.66 -0.58 8.24
CA PHE A 323 17.34 -0.51 6.80
C PHE A 323 17.68 0.86 6.20
N ALA A 324 17.50 1.95 6.93
CA ALA A 324 17.93 3.28 6.48
C ALA A 324 19.47 3.36 6.33
N ALA A 325 20.21 2.76 7.24
CA ALA A 325 21.69 2.68 7.13
C ALA A 325 22.10 1.84 5.91
N ILE A 326 21.45 0.70 5.66
CA ILE A 326 21.69 -0.11 4.47
C ILE A 326 21.37 0.67 3.20
N ALA A 327 20.23 1.36 3.14
CA ALA A 327 19.81 2.18 2.02
C ALA A 327 20.84 3.31 1.76
N PHE A 328 21.28 3.99 2.82
CA PHE A 328 22.29 5.04 2.74
C PHE A 328 23.61 4.52 2.15
N VAL A 329 24.15 3.44 2.70
CA VAL A 329 25.42 2.85 2.21
C VAL A 329 25.27 2.37 0.76
N THR A 330 24.15 1.74 0.42
CA THR A 330 23.89 1.26 -0.94
C THR A 330 23.83 2.43 -1.93
N ILE A 331 23.13 3.50 -1.59
CA ILE A 331 23.00 4.67 -2.44
C ILE A 331 24.34 5.40 -2.59
N GLU A 332 25.06 5.65 -1.50
CA GLU A 332 26.38 6.33 -1.57
C GLU A 332 27.38 5.53 -2.41
N ALA A 333 27.38 4.19 -2.28
CA ALA A 333 28.29 3.35 -3.03
C ALA A 333 27.89 3.16 -4.50
N LEU A 334 26.59 3.14 -4.82
CA LEU A 334 26.10 2.65 -6.10
C LEU A 334 25.18 3.64 -6.86
N HIS A 335 24.99 4.89 -6.40
CA HIS A 335 24.05 5.83 -7.05
C HIS A 335 24.33 6.04 -8.54
N THR A 336 25.57 6.10 -8.96
CA THR A 336 25.94 6.24 -10.38
C THR A 336 25.58 5.00 -11.19
N GLN A 337 25.90 3.81 -10.68
CA GLN A 337 25.57 2.53 -11.32
C GLN A 337 24.06 2.34 -11.38
N ILE A 338 23.36 2.67 -10.30
CA ILE A 338 21.88 2.58 -10.26
C ILE A 338 21.28 3.56 -11.27
N SER A 339 21.75 4.82 -11.32
CA SER A 339 21.28 5.78 -12.32
C SER A 339 21.53 5.29 -13.73
N SER A 340 22.68 4.64 -14.00
CA SER A 340 23.00 4.12 -15.33
C SER A 340 22.10 2.98 -15.80
N LEU A 341 21.52 2.20 -14.87
CA LEU A 341 20.54 1.17 -15.21
C LEU A 341 19.25 1.74 -15.80
N PHE A 342 18.85 2.94 -15.37
CA PHE A 342 17.61 3.58 -15.82
C PHE A 342 17.82 4.61 -16.94
N LEU A 343 18.93 5.34 -16.93
CA LEU A 343 19.21 6.41 -17.89
C LEU A 343 19.95 5.88 -19.14
N GLY A 344 20.66 4.74 -19.01
CA GLY A 344 21.39 4.14 -20.11
C GLY A 344 22.44 5.08 -20.73
N LYS A 345 22.85 4.75 -21.98
CA LYS A 345 23.84 5.56 -22.72
C LYS A 345 23.30 6.88 -23.27
N ASP A 346 21.98 7.00 -23.37
CA ASP A 346 21.28 8.19 -23.89
C ASP A 346 21.02 9.25 -22.82
N GLY A 347 21.33 8.97 -21.55
CA GLY A 347 21.22 9.91 -20.45
C GLY A 347 22.24 11.03 -20.56
N THR A 348 21.77 12.29 -20.50
CA THR A 348 22.67 13.45 -20.47
C THR A 348 23.33 13.60 -19.10
N ALA A 349 24.46 14.34 -19.05
CA ALA A 349 25.12 14.68 -17.78
C ALA A 349 24.16 15.35 -16.79
N PHE A 350 23.23 16.17 -17.27
CA PHE A 350 22.21 16.81 -16.44
C PHE A 350 21.21 15.82 -15.86
N ALA A 351 20.73 14.83 -16.63
CA ALA A 351 19.86 13.79 -16.12
C ALA A 351 20.53 12.94 -15.03
N TYR A 352 21.80 12.60 -15.22
CA TYR A 352 22.63 11.91 -14.22
C TYR A 352 22.84 12.75 -12.96
N GLN A 353 23.08 14.06 -13.11
CA GLN A 353 23.20 14.96 -11.98
C GLN A 353 21.90 15.04 -11.18
N VAL A 354 20.75 15.27 -11.83
CA VAL A 354 19.44 15.31 -11.18
C VAL A 354 19.16 14.01 -10.43
N SER A 355 19.41 12.85 -11.07
CA SER A 355 19.23 11.54 -10.44
C SER A 355 20.14 11.34 -9.24
N GLY A 356 21.42 11.67 -9.38
CA GLY A 356 22.42 11.52 -8.31
C GLY A 356 22.12 12.42 -7.10
N ASP A 357 21.85 13.70 -7.34
CA ASP A 357 21.55 14.67 -6.28
C ASP A 357 20.29 14.29 -5.51
N TYR A 358 19.22 13.93 -6.21
CA TYR A 358 17.97 13.50 -5.59
C TYR A 358 18.15 12.19 -4.82
N MET A 359 18.81 11.18 -5.41
CA MET A 359 19.01 9.88 -4.79
C MET A 359 19.83 9.96 -3.51
N ARG A 360 20.96 10.72 -3.54
CA ARG A 360 21.81 10.93 -2.36
C ARG A 360 21.07 11.69 -1.27
N TRP A 361 20.29 12.73 -1.63
CA TRP A 361 19.44 13.45 -0.69
C TRP A 361 18.45 12.52 0.03
N LEU A 362 17.76 11.65 -0.70
CA LEU A 362 16.88 10.65 -0.09
C LEU A 362 17.65 9.71 0.83
N GLY A 363 18.82 9.24 0.40
CA GLY A 363 19.67 8.33 1.18
C GLY A 363 19.98 8.87 2.58
N TYR A 364 20.30 10.16 2.68
CA TYR A 364 20.57 10.81 3.98
C TYR A 364 19.34 10.84 4.90
N PHE A 365 18.13 10.89 4.34
CA PHE A 365 16.92 11.17 5.10
C PHE A 365 15.91 10.03 5.16
N PHE A 366 16.20 8.85 4.61
CA PHE A 366 15.30 7.70 4.72
C PHE A 366 14.98 7.31 6.16
N ILE A 367 15.85 7.66 7.11
CA ILE A 367 15.55 7.46 8.54
C ILE A 367 14.27 8.20 8.97
N PHE A 368 14.02 9.41 8.45
CA PHE A 368 12.78 10.13 8.78
C PHE A 368 11.55 9.44 8.21
N MET A 369 11.67 8.81 7.03
CA MET A 369 10.61 7.98 6.48
C MET A 369 10.32 6.77 7.38
N GLY A 370 11.37 6.06 7.84
CA GLY A 370 11.22 4.92 8.73
C GLY A 370 10.54 5.29 10.05
N ILE A 371 11.06 6.31 10.73
CA ILE A 371 10.49 6.80 12.00
C ILE A 371 9.02 7.22 11.83
N LYS A 372 8.70 7.92 10.74
CA LYS A 372 7.33 8.30 10.38
C LYS A 372 6.45 7.05 10.20
N MET A 373 6.90 6.06 9.42
CA MET A 373 6.10 4.87 9.11
C MET A 373 5.85 4.00 10.34
N ALA A 374 6.85 3.81 11.21
CA ALA A 374 6.68 3.12 12.48
C ALA A 374 5.66 3.85 13.39
N THR A 375 5.77 5.19 13.51
CA THR A 375 4.87 5.99 14.35
C THR A 375 3.43 5.97 13.82
N ASP A 376 3.26 6.11 12.50
CA ASP A 376 1.97 6.00 11.83
C ASP A 376 1.35 4.61 12.03
N GLY A 377 2.17 3.54 12.01
CA GLY A 377 1.76 2.18 12.32
C GLY A 377 1.22 2.04 13.74
N VAL A 378 1.87 2.66 14.73
CA VAL A 378 1.39 2.68 16.13
C VAL A 378 0.08 3.43 16.24
N LEU A 379 -0.05 4.63 15.65
CA LEU A 379 -1.30 5.41 15.70
C LEU A 379 -2.47 4.63 15.09
N ARG A 380 -2.26 3.99 13.94
CA ARG A 380 -3.28 3.12 13.31
C ARG A 380 -3.66 1.96 14.22
N GLY A 381 -2.67 1.26 14.78
CA GLY A 381 -2.91 0.12 15.68
C GLY A 381 -3.66 0.51 16.95
N LEU A 382 -3.44 1.69 17.47
CA LEU A 382 -4.20 2.26 18.59
C LEU A 382 -5.58 2.79 18.19
N GLY A 383 -5.83 3.00 16.88
CA GLY A 383 -7.07 3.62 16.37
C GLY A 383 -7.10 5.14 16.51
N ILE A 384 -5.96 5.78 16.71
CA ILE A 384 -5.82 7.25 16.86
C ILE A 384 -5.75 7.89 15.46
N MET A 385 -6.90 7.96 14.76
CA MET A 385 -6.93 8.26 13.33
C MET A 385 -6.93 9.75 13.00
N ARG A 386 -7.46 10.64 13.85
CA ARG A 386 -7.48 12.09 13.55
C ARG A 386 -6.07 12.68 13.45
N PRO A 387 -5.17 12.55 14.45
CA PRO A 387 -3.79 13.01 14.34
C PRO A 387 -3.02 12.35 13.19
N PHE A 388 -3.23 11.05 12.96
CA PHE A 388 -2.65 10.33 11.82
C PHE A 388 -3.00 10.99 10.48
N LEU A 389 -4.28 11.32 10.25
CA LEU A 389 -4.71 11.97 9.02
C LEU A 389 -4.14 13.40 8.91
N VAL A 390 -4.21 14.19 10.00
CA VAL A 390 -3.67 15.56 10.02
C VAL A 390 -2.17 15.56 9.72
N ALA A 391 -1.39 14.67 10.32
CA ALA A 391 0.04 14.56 10.08
C ALA A 391 0.36 14.26 8.60
N ASN A 392 -0.40 13.37 7.98
CA ASN A 392 -0.21 13.03 6.57
C ASN A 392 -0.64 14.17 5.63
N ILE A 393 -1.72 14.90 5.95
CA ILE A 393 -2.12 16.09 5.18
C ILE A 393 -1.06 17.20 5.29
N VAL A 394 -0.52 17.45 6.48
CA VAL A 394 0.56 18.45 6.68
C VAL A 394 1.81 18.06 5.91
N ASN A 395 2.21 16.80 5.95
CA ASN A 395 3.31 16.30 5.12
C ASN A 395 3.10 16.62 3.64
N LEU A 396 1.91 16.29 3.10
CA LEU A 396 1.60 16.59 1.71
C LEU A 396 1.58 18.10 1.44
N ALA A 397 0.96 18.89 2.30
CA ALA A 397 0.90 20.34 2.15
C ALA A 397 2.29 20.97 2.08
N ILE A 398 3.24 20.55 2.94
CA ILE A 398 4.62 21.01 2.90
C ILE A 398 5.27 20.66 1.55
N ARG A 399 5.17 19.40 1.13
CA ARG A 399 5.75 18.93 -0.14
C ARG A 399 5.20 19.69 -1.33
N LEU A 400 3.89 19.86 -1.41
CA LEU A 400 3.23 20.57 -2.52
C LEU A 400 3.53 22.06 -2.50
N SER A 401 3.48 22.72 -1.34
CA SER A 401 3.74 24.16 -1.24
C SER A 401 5.19 24.49 -1.68
N VAL A 402 6.17 23.70 -1.21
CA VAL A 402 7.56 23.93 -1.61
C VAL A 402 7.77 23.60 -3.09
N ALA A 403 7.20 22.48 -3.59
CA ALA A 403 7.31 22.14 -5.01
C ALA A 403 6.67 23.21 -5.91
N LEU A 404 5.45 23.66 -5.61
CA LEU A 404 4.70 24.63 -6.44
C LEU A 404 5.29 26.06 -6.37
N ILE A 405 5.81 26.47 -5.21
CA ILE A 405 6.27 27.85 -4.99
C ILE A 405 7.77 28.00 -5.27
N CYS A 406 8.58 27.06 -4.77
CA CYS A 406 10.03 27.18 -4.81
C CYS A 406 10.65 26.54 -6.06
N ALA A 407 10.14 25.42 -6.55
CA ALA A 407 10.75 24.75 -7.70
C ALA A 407 10.73 25.60 -8.98
N PRO A 408 9.66 26.32 -9.37
CA PRO A 408 9.67 27.18 -10.54
C PRO A 408 10.65 28.38 -10.43
N ARG A 409 10.98 28.79 -9.20
CA ARG A 409 11.83 29.97 -8.95
C ARG A 409 13.30 29.62 -8.72
N PHE A 410 13.57 28.52 -8.05
CA PHE A 410 14.91 28.16 -7.55
C PHE A 410 15.46 26.87 -8.14
N GLY A 411 14.65 26.17 -8.96
CA GLY A 411 15.07 24.96 -9.67
C GLY A 411 14.47 23.66 -9.12
N ILE A 412 14.63 22.60 -9.91
CA ILE A 412 14.00 21.30 -9.68
C ILE A 412 14.36 20.66 -8.33
N ALA A 413 15.51 21.01 -7.75
CA ALA A 413 15.96 20.47 -6.46
C ALA A 413 14.95 20.68 -5.34
N PHE A 414 14.17 21.77 -5.38
CA PHE A 414 13.14 22.03 -4.36
C PHE A 414 11.98 21.03 -4.36
N VAL A 415 11.84 20.24 -5.42
CA VAL A 415 10.85 19.13 -5.47
C VAL A 415 11.19 18.07 -4.43
N TRP A 416 12.46 17.69 -4.31
CA TRP A 416 12.88 16.63 -3.36
C TRP A 416 13.41 17.16 -2.04
N LEU A 417 13.91 18.40 -1.97
CA LEU A 417 14.35 18.99 -0.71
C LEU A 417 13.25 19.05 0.35
N ALA A 418 12.00 19.22 -0.07
CA ALA A 418 10.84 19.26 0.83
C ALA A 418 10.42 17.90 1.39
N ILE A 419 10.85 16.79 0.77
CA ILE A 419 10.37 15.45 1.14
C ILE A 419 10.73 15.10 2.60
N PRO A 420 11.99 15.20 3.03
CA PRO A 420 12.37 14.91 4.41
C PRO A 420 11.74 15.87 5.43
N VAL A 421 11.53 17.13 5.04
CA VAL A 421 10.87 18.13 5.91
C VAL A 421 9.42 17.71 6.17
N GLY A 422 8.74 17.23 5.12
CA GLY A 422 7.39 16.67 5.25
C GLY A 422 7.35 15.43 6.13
N TRP A 423 8.30 14.50 5.98
CA TRP A 423 8.40 13.31 6.83
C TRP A 423 8.64 13.67 8.30
N LEU A 424 9.55 14.61 8.55
CA LEU A 424 9.85 15.09 9.91
C LEU A 424 8.65 15.78 10.55
N ALA A 425 7.95 16.65 9.82
CA ALA A 425 6.74 17.31 10.32
C ALA A 425 5.63 16.29 10.64
N ASN A 426 5.40 15.29 9.76
CA ASN A 426 4.48 14.21 10.04
C ASN A 426 4.87 13.46 11.32
N PHE A 427 6.14 13.06 11.44
CA PHE A 427 6.63 12.37 12.64
C PHE A 427 6.39 13.19 13.90
N LEU A 428 6.73 14.47 13.92
CA LEU A 428 6.57 15.32 15.10
C LEU A 428 5.11 15.43 15.54
N ILE A 429 4.18 15.65 14.59
CA ILE A 429 2.74 15.69 14.87
C ILE A 429 2.26 14.36 15.42
N SER A 430 2.61 13.26 14.74
CA SER A 430 2.23 11.90 15.12
C SER A 430 2.82 11.52 16.48
N TYR A 431 4.06 11.87 16.76
CA TYR A 431 4.73 11.58 18.02
C TYR A 431 4.16 12.37 19.22
N VAL A 432 3.86 13.66 19.02
CA VAL A 432 3.19 14.47 20.05
C VAL A 432 1.80 13.90 20.35
N ALA A 433 1.04 13.54 19.32
CA ALA A 433 -0.27 12.92 19.50
C ALA A 433 -0.16 11.57 20.22
N LEU A 434 0.82 10.75 19.84
CA LEU A 434 1.09 9.46 20.47
C LEU A 434 1.43 9.62 21.95
N ARG A 435 2.30 10.58 22.30
CA ARG A 435 2.63 10.86 23.72
C ARG A 435 1.43 11.30 24.55
N ARG A 436 0.57 12.15 23.98
CA ARG A 436 -0.64 12.63 24.66
C ARG A 436 -1.71 11.55 24.84
N SER A 437 -1.79 10.62 23.89
CA SER A 437 -2.79 9.56 23.85
C SER A 437 -2.22 8.18 24.19
N TRP A 438 -1.04 8.14 24.83
CA TRP A 438 -0.41 6.85 25.18
C TRP A 438 -1.33 6.05 26.09
N PRO A 439 -1.64 4.80 25.72
CA PRO A 439 -2.54 3.99 26.53
C PRO A 439 -1.92 3.75 27.92
N THR A 440 -2.67 4.09 28.96
CA THR A 440 -2.33 3.77 30.35
C THR A 440 -3.12 2.54 30.77
N ASN A 441 -2.64 1.82 31.78
CA ASN A 441 -3.36 0.66 32.32
C ASN A 441 -4.80 0.96 32.76
N LYS A 442 -5.13 2.23 33.08
CA LYS A 442 -6.50 2.68 33.36
C LYS A 442 -7.41 2.72 32.12
N MET A 443 -6.88 2.99 30.92
CA MET A 443 -7.69 2.99 29.69
C MET A 443 -8.00 1.58 29.16
N ALA A 444 -7.18 0.60 29.51
CA ALA A 444 -7.41 -0.80 29.14
C ALA A 444 -8.58 -1.45 29.91
N SER A 445 -9.15 -0.78 30.90
CA SER A 445 -10.29 -1.25 31.68
C SER A 445 -11.65 -0.68 31.22
N ILE A 446 -11.65 0.27 30.27
CA ILE A 446 -12.86 1.02 29.85
C ILE A 446 -13.29 0.68 28.41
N SER A 447 -12.48 -0.12 27.69
CA SER A 447 -12.77 -0.49 26.27
C SER A 447 -13.28 -1.93 26.15
#